data_67ad07aa333fbe55a2d7f66704817c37
#
_entry.id   67ad07aa333fbe55a2d7f66704817c37
#
_cell.length_a   1.000
_cell.length_b   1.000
_cell.length_c   1.000
_cell.angle_alpha   90.00
_cell.angle_beta   90.00
_cell.angle_gamma   90.00
#
_symmetry.space_group_name_H-M   'P 1'
#
loop_
_entity.id
_entity.type
_entity.pdbx_description
1 polymer ?
#
loop_
_entity_poly.entity_id
_entity_poly.type
_entity_poly.pdbx_seq_one_letter_code
_entity_poly.pdbx_strand_id
1 'polypeptide(L)'
;FPDTKIDYVISGDTLRQPYYSNTSLNSITEHIKYAVISLHGDGRNSFEHYTVISQLTELAGLQDSTILIAPTYPIQEDINTHNLSEDILYWPDIDWNAGNLSRSTQSNPRPFRISSFSTMDTIYNRLVENNSGLEKIILTGHSAGSQMVVRYAAGGRGQADIEDENIELIYVPVNTPSFLYYDEYRVVDQSAEVFDFGPTNCASANQYKYGLDNLNQYMEETGVVA
;
A
#
# COMPACT_ATOMS: atom_id res chain seq x y z
N PHE A 1 -3.51 6.61 -16.75
CA PHE A 1 -3.40 5.36 -15.99
C PHE A 1 -2.46 4.40 -16.72
N PRO A 2 -1.72 3.53 -16.02
CA PRO A 2 -0.82 2.56 -16.63
C PRO A 2 -1.60 1.44 -17.35
N ASP A 3 -1.02 0.93 -18.43
CA ASP A 3 -1.58 -0.19 -19.18
C ASP A 3 -1.30 -1.54 -18.49
N THR A 4 -0.22 -1.63 -17.72
CA THR A 4 0.14 -2.83 -16.96
C THR A 4 -0.77 -3.00 -15.76
N LYS A 5 -1.25 -4.21 -15.53
CA LYS A 5 -2.25 -4.51 -14.49
C LYS A 5 -1.91 -5.79 -13.73
N ILE A 6 -2.28 -5.82 -12.46
CA ILE A 6 -2.26 -7.00 -11.61
C ILE A 6 -3.66 -7.61 -11.63
N ASP A 7 -3.78 -8.89 -11.95
CA ASP A 7 -5.04 -9.62 -11.92
C ASP A 7 -5.29 -10.19 -10.52
N TYR A 8 -6.52 -9.99 -10.04
CA TYR A 8 -7.09 -10.61 -8.83
C TYR A 8 -8.27 -11.47 -9.25
N VAL A 9 -8.20 -12.78 -8.97
CA VAL A 9 -9.21 -13.73 -9.40
C VAL A 9 -9.91 -14.33 -8.18
N ILE A 10 -11.24 -14.14 -8.10
CA ILE A 10 -12.08 -14.72 -7.04
C ILE A 10 -13.30 -15.38 -7.68
N SER A 11 -13.49 -16.65 -7.42
CA SER A 11 -14.65 -17.45 -7.91
C SER A 11 -14.84 -17.43 -9.44
N GLY A 12 -13.75 -17.21 -10.19
CA GLY A 12 -13.77 -17.14 -11.66
C GLY A 12 -13.93 -15.75 -12.25
N ASP A 13 -14.27 -14.75 -11.44
CA ASP A 13 -14.28 -13.36 -11.83
C ASP A 13 -12.89 -12.73 -11.67
N THR A 14 -12.56 -11.74 -12.51
CA THR A 14 -11.27 -11.05 -12.48
C THR A 14 -11.45 -9.55 -12.33
N LEU A 15 -10.80 -8.97 -11.33
CA LEU A 15 -10.60 -7.52 -11.22
C LEU A 15 -9.11 -7.19 -11.32
N ARG A 16 -8.80 -5.95 -11.68
CA ARG A 16 -7.44 -5.53 -12.03
C ARG A 16 -7.04 -4.24 -11.34
N GLN A 17 -5.78 -4.18 -10.92
CA GLN A 17 -5.17 -2.97 -10.40
C GLN A 17 -4.08 -2.47 -11.37
N PRO A 18 -4.16 -1.23 -11.87
CA PRO A 18 -3.11 -0.65 -12.70
C PRO A 18 -1.84 -0.35 -11.88
N TYR A 19 -0.65 -0.51 -12.49
CA TYR A 19 0.62 -0.17 -11.86
C TYR A 19 1.69 0.19 -12.90
N TYR A 20 2.64 1.06 -12.53
CA TYR A 20 3.87 1.29 -13.28
C TYR A 20 4.98 0.40 -12.75
N SER A 21 5.80 -0.14 -13.64
CA SER A 21 6.95 -0.96 -13.30
C SER A 21 7.96 -0.97 -14.45
N ASN A 22 9.23 -1.16 -14.13
CA ASN A 22 10.29 -1.39 -15.12
C ASN A 22 10.33 -2.84 -15.62
N THR A 23 9.73 -3.76 -14.87
CA THR A 23 9.66 -5.20 -15.20
C THR A 23 8.30 -5.73 -14.74
N SER A 24 7.72 -6.65 -15.53
CA SER A 24 6.45 -7.27 -15.15
C SER A 24 6.58 -8.08 -13.86
N LEU A 25 5.61 -7.92 -12.95
CA LEU A 25 5.51 -8.76 -11.74
C LEU A 25 5.31 -10.24 -12.03
N ASN A 26 4.94 -10.60 -13.27
CA ASN A 26 4.78 -11.99 -13.69
C ASN A 26 6.05 -12.55 -14.36
N SER A 27 7.12 -11.76 -14.50
CA SER A 27 8.38 -12.22 -15.08
C SER A 27 9.23 -12.90 -14.04
N ILE A 28 9.66 -14.14 -14.33
CA ILE A 28 10.61 -14.86 -13.46
C ILE A 28 12.01 -14.33 -13.72
N THR A 29 12.71 -13.93 -12.68
CA THR A 29 14.07 -13.41 -12.75
C THR A 29 14.94 -13.93 -11.61
N GLU A 30 16.25 -14.04 -11.86
CA GLU A 30 17.23 -14.45 -10.85
C GLU A 30 18.19 -13.32 -10.45
N HIS A 31 18.25 -12.25 -11.26
CA HIS A 31 19.20 -11.16 -11.06
C HIS A 31 18.62 -9.99 -10.25
N ILE A 32 17.32 -9.99 -10.01
CA ILE A 32 16.67 -8.98 -9.17
C ILE A 32 16.98 -9.28 -7.70
N LYS A 33 17.59 -8.31 -7.03
CA LYS A 33 17.96 -8.36 -5.60
C LYS A 33 17.09 -7.45 -4.75
N TYR A 34 16.57 -6.40 -5.32
CA TYR A 34 15.81 -5.36 -4.62
C TYR A 34 14.47 -5.14 -5.26
N ALA A 35 13.46 -4.92 -4.44
CA ALA A 35 12.16 -4.44 -4.89
C ALA A 35 11.84 -3.12 -4.19
N VAL A 36 11.42 -2.11 -4.95
CA VAL A 36 10.93 -0.84 -4.39
C VAL A 36 9.48 -0.64 -4.79
N ILE A 37 8.60 -0.63 -3.81
CA ILE A 37 7.17 -0.36 -4.00
C ILE A 37 6.93 1.07 -3.52
N SER A 38 6.47 1.96 -4.40
CA SER A 38 6.23 3.37 -4.09
C SER A 38 4.77 3.75 -4.22
N LEU A 39 4.16 4.14 -3.10
CA LEU A 39 2.75 4.48 -3.00
C LEU A 39 2.54 6.00 -3.19
N HIS A 40 1.64 6.34 -4.09
CA HIS A 40 1.27 7.74 -4.36
C HIS A 40 0.52 8.38 -3.19
N GLY A 41 0.44 9.72 -3.19
CA GLY A 41 -0.42 10.48 -2.30
C GLY A 41 -1.88 10.51 -2.76
N ASP A 42 -2.66 11.40 -2.17
CA ASP A 42 -4.07 11.62 -2.53
C ASP A 42 -4.27 12.03 -4.00
N GLY A 43 -3.29 12.69 -4.60
CA GLY A 43 -3.31 13.07 -6.03
C GLY A 43 -3.27 11.92 -7.03
N ARG A 44 -3.09 10.68 -6.61
CA ARG A 44 -3.06 9.46 -7.43
C ARG A 44 -2.04 9.49 -8.58
N ASN A 45 -0.95 10.20 -8.37
CA ASN A 45 0.11 10.47 -9.33
C ASN A 45 1.20 9.37 -9.34
N SER A 46 0.82 8.12 -9.46
CA SER A 46 1.70 6.94 -9.42
C SER A 46 2.84 7.01 -10.46
N PHE A 47 2.62 7.65 -11.61
CA PHE A 47 3.67 7.86 -12.61
C PHE A 47 4.83 8.72 -12.09
N GLU A 48 4.52 9.80 -11.38
CA GLU A 48 5.54 10.67 -10.79
C GLU A 48 6.35 9.91 -9.73
N HIS A 49 5.67 9.12 -8.89
CA HIS A 49 6.31 8.27 -7.91
C HIS A 49 7.23 7.24 -8.56
N TYR A 50 6.76 6.55 -9.61
CA TYR A 50 7.58 5.65 -10.42
C TYR A 50 8.82 6.36 -10.97
N THR A 51 8.65 7.55 -11.56
CA THR A 51 9.74 8.31 -12.14
C THR A 51 10.79 8.69 -11.11
N VAL A 52 10.37 9.14 -9.93
CA VAL A 52 11.31 9.52 -8.85
C VAL A 52 12.12 8.32 -8.38
N ILE A 53 11.49 7.18 -8.09
CA ILE A 53 12.24 6.00 -7.65
C ILE A 53 13.13 5.44 -8.75
N SER A 54 12.74 5.55 -10.02
CA SER A 54 13.58 5.17 -11.16
C SER A 54 14.86 6.00 -11.22
N GLN A 55 14.74 7.32 -11.10
CA GLN A 55 15.90 8.21 -11.07
C GLN A 55 16.81 7.94 -9.86
N LEU A 56 16.24 7.72 -8.68
CA LEU A 56 17.02 7.41 -7.49
C LEU A 56 17.77 6.08 -7.63
N THR A 57 17.12 5.06 -8.21
CA THR A 57 17.73 3.75 -8.46
C THR A 57 18.87 3.83 -9.47
N GLU A 58 18.71 4.64 -10.53
CA GLU A 58 19.75 4.92 -11.52
C GLU A 58 20.95 5.64 -10.87
N LEU A 59 20.70 6.68 -10.08
CA LEU A 59 21.76 7.40 -9.34
C LEU A 59 22.52 6.50 -8.37
N ALA A 60 21.85 5.49 -7.80
CA ALA A 60 22.47 4.49 -6.94
C ALA A 60 23.24 3.40 -7.70
N GLY A 61 23.12 3.34 -9.05
CA GLY A 61 23.73 2.29 -9.88
C GLY A 61 23.10 0.91 -9.67
N LEU A 62 21.82 0.85 -9.26
CA LEU A 62 21.11 -0.39 -8.92
C LEU A 62 19.98 -0.74 -9.89
N GLN A 63 19.84 -0.01 -11.01
CA GLN A 63 18.73 -0.15 -11.96
C GLN A 63 18.60 -1.58 -12.53
N ASP A 64 19.71 -2.28 -12.74
CA ASP A 64 19.72 -3.62 -13.35
C ASP A 64 19.38 -4.75 -12.35
N SER A 65 19.38 -4.45 -11.04
CA SER A 65 19.11 -5.40 -9.98
C SER A 65 17.87 -5.05 -9.16
N THR A 66 17.12 -4.03 -9.57
CA THR A 66 15.94 -3.55 -8.83
C THR A 66 14.67 -3.61 -9.68
N ILE A 67 13.63 -4.24 -9.15
CA ILE A 67 12.27 -4.11 -9.66
C ILE A 67 11.58 -2.93 -8.98
N LEU A 68 10.99 -2.04 -9.79
CA LEU A 68 10.27 -0.86 -9.33
C LEU A 68 8.77 -1.06 -9.56
N ILE A 69 7.96 -0.75 -8.57
CA ILE A 69 6.52 -0.93 -8.62
C ILE A 69 5.84 0.31 -8.04
N ALA A 70 5.00 0.96 -8.82
CA ALA A 70 4.14 2.04 -8.35
C ALA A 70 2.67 1.69 -8.65
N PRO A 71 1.98 1.00 -7.71
CA PRO A 71 0.58 0.67 -7.87
C PRO A 71 -0.29 1.93 -7.85
N THR A 72 -1.36 1.91 -8.65
CA THR A 72 -2.35 2.98 -8.64
C THR A 72 -3.59 2.49 -7.90
N TYR A 73 -4.10 3.31 -6.99
CA TYR A 73 -5.34 3.08 -6.25
C TYR A 73 -6.42 4.06 -6.77
N PRO A 74 -7.16 3.70 -7.84
CA PRO A 74 -8.18 4.57 -8.38
C PRO A 74 -9.31 4.81 -7.39
N ILE A 75 -9.94 5.98 -7.47
CA ILE A 75 -11.16 6.29 -6.75
C ILE A 75 -12.34 6.47 -7.73
N GLN A 76 -13.53 6.70 -7.20
CA GLN A 76 -14.74 6.86 -8.03
C GLN A 76 -14.59 7.96 -9.09
N GLU A 77 -13.90 9.05 -8.76
CA GLU A 77 -13.64 10.14 -9.69
C GLU A 77 -12.82 9.71 -10.91
N ASP A 78 -11.79 8.87 -10.68
CA ASP A 78 -10.90 8.38 -11.73
C ASP A 78 -11.65 7.46 -12.70
N ILE A 79 -12.56 6.61 -12.20
CA ILE A 79 -13.42 5.76 -13.03
C ILE A 79 -14.18 6.59 -14.05
N ASN A 80 -14.76 7.70 -13.59
CA ASN A 80 -15.57 8.56 -14.44
C ASN A 80 -14.71 9.44 -15.38
N THR A 81 -13.64 10.04 -14.83
CA THR A 81 -12.80 11.01 -15.56
C THR A 81 -11.97 10.34 -16.65
N HIS A 82 -11.47 9.13 -16.38
CA HIS A 82 -10.62 8.39 -17.30
C HIS A 82 -11.34 7.27 -18.04
N ASN A 83 -12.67 7.14 -17.85
CA ASN A 83 -13.49 6.09 -18.44
C ASN A 83 -12.87 4.70 -18.26
N LEU A 84 -12.45 4.39 -17.03
CA LEU A 84 -11.80 3.13 -16.71
C LEU A 84 -12.80 1.97 -16.81
N SER A 85 -12.33 0.85 -17.33
CA SER A 85 -13.14 -0.34 -17.57
C SER A 85 -13.72 -0.95 -16.28
N GLU A 86 -14.80 -1.72 -16.42
CA GLU A 86 -15.54 -2.32 -15.30
C GLU A 86 -14.74 -3.37 -14.52
N ASP A 87 -13.62 -3.82 -15.05
CA ASP A 87 -12.68 -4.73 -14.40
C ASP A 87 -11.64 -4.04 -13.51
N ILE A 88 -11.59 -2.69 -13.49
CA ILE A 88 -10.63 -1.96 -12.66
C ILE A 88 -11.15 -1.82 -11.23
N LEU A 89 -10.30 -2.21 -10.25
CA LEU A 89 -10.51 -1.93 -8.83
C LEU A 89 -10.53 -0.43 -8.55
N TYR A 90 -11.43 0.00 -7.68
CA TYR A 90 -11.45 1.38 -7.20
C TYR A 90 -11.97 1.48 -5.77
N TRP A 91 -11.67 2.57 -5.11
CA TRP A 91 -12.08 2.85 -3.73
C TRP A 91 -13.00 4.08 -3.66
N PRO A 92 -13.75 4.27 -2.53
CA PRO A 92 -14.65 5.43 -2.40
C PRO A 92 -13.92 6.77 -2.49
N ASP A 93 -12.79 6.86 -1.84
CA ASP A 93 -11.92 8.01 -1.67
C ASP A 93 -10.53 7.49 -1.26
N ILE A 94 -9.77 8.21 -0.46
CA ILE A 94 -8.47 7.79 0.07
C ILE A 94 -8.54 6.58 1.04
N ASP A 95 -9.67 5.93 1.18
CA ASP A 95 -9.89 4.78 2.07
C ASP A 95 -8.99 3.58 1.78
N TRP A 96 -8.41 3.52 0.57
CA TRP A 96 -7.38 2.55 0.23
C TRP A 96 -6.15 2.64 1.15
N ASN A 97 -5.86 3.81 1.72
CA ASN A 97 -4.71 4.01 2.61
C ASN A 97 -4.85 3.34 3.99
N ALA A 98 -6.00 2.75 4.27
CA ALA A 98 -6.32 2.13 5.55
C ALA A 98 -6.66 0.63 5.44
N GLY A 99 -6.43 0.00 4.30
CA GLY A 99 -6.76 -1.41 4.12
C GLY A 99 -8.25 -1.68 3.91
N ASN A 100 -9.05 -0.66 3.60
CA ASN A 100 -10.48 -0.84 3.40
C ASN A 100 -10.79 -1.56 2.08
N LEU A 101 -11.99 -2.15 2.03
CA LEU A 101 -12.46 -2.85 0.84
C LEU A 101 -12.67 -1.89 -0.34
N SER A 102 -12.30 -2.36 -1.54
CA SER A 102 -12.64 -1.70 -2.79
C SER A 102 -14.15 -1.50 -2.94
N ARG A 103 -14.56 -0.61 -3.83
CA ARG A 103 -15.95 -0.22 -4.00
C ARG A 103 -16.64 -1.01 -5.11
N SER A 104 -17.92 -1.29 -4.90
CA SER A 104 -18.87 -1.72 -5.91
C SER A 104 -20.17 -0.94 -5.69
N THR A 105 -20.72 -0.33 -6.72
CA THR A 105 -21.98 0.44 -6.66
C THR A 105 -22.92 0.02 -7.77
N GLN A 106 -24.17 0.43 -7.69
CA GLN A 106 -25.13 0.15 -8.76
C GLN A 106 -24.74 0.77 -10.11
N SER A 107 -24.10 1.95 -10.09
CA SER A 107 -23.61 2.64 -11.30
C SER A 107 -22.27 2.11 -11.82
N ASN A 108 -21.45 1.53 -10.95
CA ASN A 108 -20.15 0.95 -11.27
C ASN A 108 -20.00 -0.38 -10.52
N PRO A 109 -20.71 -1.44 -10.97
CA PRO A 109 -20.69 -2.73 -10.27
C PRO A 109 -19.35 -3.43 -10.42
N ARG A 110 -18.98 -4.18 -9.38
CA ARG A 110 -17.82 -5.09 -9.36
C ARG A 110 -18.28 -6.44 -8.81
N PRO A 111 -17.81 -7.56 -9.36
CA PRO A 111 -18.26 -8.89 -8.95
C PRO A 111 -17.85 -9.23 -7.50
N PHE A 112 -16.75 -8.66 -7.02
CA PHE A 112 -16.29 -8.80 -5.65
C PHE A 112 -15.64 -7.51 -5.15
N ARG A 113 -15.29 -7.51 -3.87
CA ARG A 113 -14.54 -6.44 -3.21
C ARG A 113 -13.30 -7.03 -2.56
N ILE A 114 -12.19 -6.30 -2.58
CA ILE A 114 -10.92 -6.73 -2.01
C ILE A 114 -10.31 -5.59 -1.17
N SER A 115 -9.67 -5.93 -0.05
CA SER A 115 -8.92 -4.96 0.74
C SER A 115 -7.70 -4.44 -0.06
N SER A 116 -7.41 -3.16 0.07
CA SER A 116 -6.17 -2.61 -0.50
C SER A 116 -4.92 -3.24 0.11
N PHE A 117 -4.99 -3.73 1.35
CA PHE A 117 -3.88 -4.48 1.96
C PHE A 117 -3.72 -5.86 1.32
N SER A 118 -4.83 -6.55 1.00
CA SER A 118 -4.74 -7.80 0.23
C SER A 118 -4.14 -7.60 -1.16
N THR A 119 -4.26 -6.40 -1.74
CA THR A 119 -3.55 -6.11 -3.01
C THR A 119 -2.05 -5.98 -2.79
N MET A 120 -1.61 -5.46 -1.65
CA MET A 120 -0.18 -5.43 -1.28
C MET A 120 0.35 -6.82 -0.98
N ASP A 121 -0.40 -7.67 -0.26
CA ASP A 121 -0.03 -9.07 -0.04
C ASP A 121 0.25 -9.78 -1.37
N THR A 122 -0.62 -9.56 -2.37
CA THR A 122 -0.43 -10.13 -3.71
C THR A 122 0.84 -9.62 -4.40
N ILE A 123 1.18 -8.34 -4.24
CA ILE A 123 2.43 -7.79 -4.80
C ILE A 123 3.63 -8.45 -4.12
N TYR A 124 3.63 -8.58 -2.80
CA TYR A 124 4.70 -9.22 -2.04
C TYR A 124 4.89 -10.69 -2.46
N ASN A 125 3.81 -11.46 -2.51
CA ASN A 125 3.87 -12.87 -2.90
C ASN A 125 4.41 -13.05 -4.32
N ARG A 126 3.97 -12.23 -5.29
CA ARG A 126 4.50 -12.29 -6.65
C ARG A 126 5.96 -11.87 -6.75
N LEU A 127 6.41 -10.92 -5.93
CA LEU A 127 7.83 -10.55 -5.87
C LEU A 127 8.68 -11.72 -5.42
N VAL A 128 8.28 -12.42 -4.37
CA VAL A 128 9.00 -13.58 -3.83
C VAL A 128 8.94 -14.75 -4.79
N GLU A 129 7.77 -15.11 -5.27
CA GLU A 129 7.57 -16.24 -6.18
C GLU A 129 8.36 -16.12 -7.49
N ASN A 130 8.51 -14.88 -8.03
CA ASN A 130 9.09 -14.68 -9.35
C ASN A 130 10.56 -14.18 -9.32
N ASN A 131 11.13 -13.91 -8.16
CA ASN A 131 12.49 -13.36 -8.04
C ASN A 131 13.30 -14.13 -6.99
N SER A 132 13.86 -15.27 -7.37
CA SER A 132 14.61 -16.15 -6.46
C SER A 132 15.88 -15.52 -5.86
N GLY A 133 16.38 -14.42 -6.46
CA GLY A 133 17.53 -13.65 -5.96
C GLY A 133 17.15 -12.49 -5.05
N LEU A 134 15.88 -12.34 -4.68
CA LEU A 134 15.39 -11.18 -3.92
C LEU A 134 15.95 -11.17 -2.49
N GLU A 135 16.61 -10.10 -2.12
CA GLU A 135 17.26 -9.92 -0.82
C GLU A 135 16.50 -8.89 0.05
N LYS A 136 15.80 -7.93 -0.60
CA LYS A 136 15.18 -6.81 0.11
C LYS A 136 13.94 -6.28 -0.60
N ILE A 137 12.89 -5.98 0.18
CA ILE A 137 11.71 -5.25 -0.28
C ILE A 137 11.62 -3.93 0.50
N ILE A 138 11.52 -2.82 -0.21
CA ILE A 138 11.33 -1.48 0.34
C ILE A 138 9.93 -1.02 -0.02
N LEU A 139 9.08 -0.81 0.98
CA LEU A 139 7.78 -0.18 0.82
C LEU A 139 7.87 1.28 1.26
N THR A 140 7.72 2.18 0.31
CA THR A 140 7.71 3.63 0.56
C THR A 140 6.41 4.26 0.10
N GLY A 141 6.08 5.43 0.63
CA GLY A 141 4.90 6.19 0.22
C GLY A 141 4.95 7.61 0.75
N HIS A 142 4.29 8.51 0.04
CA HIS A 142 4.18 9.91 0.42
C HIS A 142 2.74 10.27 0.79
N SER A 143 2.55 11.11 1.82
CA SER A 143 1.22 11.61 2.22
C SER A 143 0.24 10.47 2.49
N ALA A 144 -0.86 10.33 1.74
CA ALA A 144 -1.80 9.21 1.88
C ALA A 144 -1.13 7.84 1.68
N GLY A 145 -0.15 7.74 0.77
CA GLY A 145 0.65 6.54 0.59
C GLY A 145 1.49 6.19 1.82
N SER A 146 2.04 7.19 2.51
CA SER A 146 2.79 6.95 3.75
C SER A 146 1.91 6.49 4.90
N GLN A 147 0.64 6.93 4.95
CA GLN A 147 -0.34 6.40 5.89
C GLN A 147 -0.61 4.90 5.64
N MET A 148 -0.67 4.49 4.36
CA MET A 148 -0.78 3.07 4.02
C MET A 148 0.46 2.30 4.46
N VAL A 149 1.67 2.83 4.23
CA VAL A 149 2.92 2.21 4.70
C VAL A 149 2.89 1.93 6.20
N VAL A 150 2.56 2.94 7.02
CA VAL A 150 2.50 2.80 8.49
C VAL A 150 1.47 1.77 8.92
N ARG A 151 0.28 1.77 8.33
CA ARG A 151 -0.80 0.87 8.72
C ARG A 151 -0.58 -0.56 8.22
N TYR A 152 -0.01 -0.71 7.02
CA TYR A 152 0.34 -2.01 6.48
C TYR A 152 1.51 -2.64 7.27
N ALA A 153 2.50 -1.86 7.67
CA ALA A 153 3.56 -2.34 8.57
C ALA A 153 3.03 -2.85 9.91
N ALA A 154 1.89 -2.33 10.38
CA ALA A 154 1.26 -2.74 11.64
C ALA A 154 0.46 -4.05 11.54
N GLY A 155 -0.08 -4.40 10.37
CA GLY A 155 -1.00 -5.54 10.26
C GLY A 155 -1.10 -6.16 8.88
N GLY A 156 -0.12 -5.90 7.97
CA GLY A 156 -0.06 -6.53 6.65
C GLY A 156 0.37 -8.00 6.72
N ARG A 157 -0.31 -8.88 5.99
CA ARG A 157 0.02 -10.32 5.94
C ARG A 157 1.30 -10.60 5.19
N GLY A 158 1.59 -9.82 4.14
CA GLY A 158 2.76 -10.03 3.30
C GLY A 158 4.09 -10.08 4.08
N GLN A 159 4.15 -9.46 5.26
CA GLN A 159 5.31 -9.58 6.14
C GLN A 159 5.45 -11.01 6.67
N ALA A 160 4.38 -11.58 7.21
CA ALA A 160 4.41 -12.94 7.75
C ALA A 160 4.65 -13.99 6.65
N ASP A 161 4.07 -13.77 5.45
CA ASP A 161 4.19 -14.68 4.32
C ASP A 161 5.64 -14.81 3.81
N ILE A 162 6.50 -13.83 4.07
CA ILE A 162 7.91 -13.82 3.62
C ILE A 162 8.94 -13.88 4.76
N GLU A 163 8.51 -14.02 6.01
CA GLU A 163 9.41 -14.07 7.17
C GLU A 163 10.43 -15.20 7.08
N ASP A 164 10.03 -16.34 6.53
CA ASP A 164 10.90 -17.52 6.36
C ASP A 164 11.82 -17.42 5.13
N GLU A 165 11.64 -16.45 4.24
CA GLU A 165 12.38 -16.33 2.97
C GLU A 165 13.71 -15.58 3.11
N ASN A 166 14.07 -15.14 4.31
CA ASN A 166 15.30 -14.40 4.58
C ASN A 166 15.42 -13.07 3.80
N ILE A 167 14.26 -12.45 3.50
CA ILE A 167 14.16 -11.18 2.78
C ILE A 167 13.99 -10.05 3.79
N GLU A 168 14.83 -9.02 3.70
CA GLU A 168 14.72 -7.84 4.55
C GLU A 168 13.57 -6.94 4.09
N LEU A 169 12.65 -6.61 5.01
CA LEU A 169 11.58 -5.63 4.78
C LEU A 169 11.94 -4.28 5.37
N ILE A 170 11.83 -3.23 4.56
CA ILE A 170 12.05 -1.84 4.96
C ILE A 170 10.82 -1.02 4.66
N TYR A 171 10.30 -0.34 5.68
CA TYR A 171 9.19 0.58 5.58
C TYR A 171 9.68 2.02 5.68
N VAL A 172 9.39 2.83 4.65
CA VAL A 172 9.85 4.23 4.55
C VAL A 172 8.65 5.16 4.36
N PRO A 173 7.92 5.50 5.43
CA PRO A 173 6.83 6.48 5.34
C PRO A 173 7.41 7.89 5.20
N VAL A 174 6.93 8.65 4.20
CA VAL A 174 7.40 10.01 3.91
C VAL A 174 6.26 11.02 4.07
N ASN A 175 6.46 12.03 4.90
CA ASN A 175 5.50 13.11 5.13
C ASN A 175 4.09 12.59 5.52
N THR A 176 4.06 11.75 6.54
CA THR A 176 2.84 11.08 7.01
C THR A 176 1.89 12.07 7.71
N PRO A 177 0.69 12.34 7.18
CA PRO A 177 -0.21 13.33 7.78
C PRO A 177 -0.94 12.82 9.04
N SER A 178 -1.00 11.51 9.26
CA SER A 178 -1.50 10.90 10.50
C SER A 178 -0.92 9.51 10.69
N PHE A 179 -0.73 9.13 11.94
CA PHE A 179 -0.16 7.85 12.35
C PHE A 179 -1.24 6.92 12.91
N LEU A 180 -0.92 5.63 12.94
CA LEU A 180 -1.60 4.64 13.75
C LEU A 180 -0.89 4.58 15.11
N TYR A 181 -1.62 4.75 16.19
CA TYR A 181 -1.10 4.66 17.56
C TYR A 181 -1.52 3.31 18.15
N TYR A 182 -0.60 2.69 18.88
CA TYR A 182 -0.81 1.39 19.52
C TYR A 182 -1.35 1.50 20.95
N ASP A 183 -1.45 2.72 21.47
CA ASP A 183 -1.97 3.04 22.79
C ASP A 183 -2.87 4.30 22.77
N GLU A 184 -3.41 4.68 23.92
CA GLU A 184 -4.27 5.85 24.07
C GLU A 184 -3.53 7.18 24.24
N TYR A 185 -2.20 7.14 24.38
CA TYR A 185 -1.42 8.35 24.60
C TYR A 185 -1.23 9.15 23.32
N ARG A 186 -1.41 10.45 23.44
CA ARG A 186 -1.24 11.42 22.35
C ARG A 186 -0.43 12.61 22.85
N VAL A 187 0.16 13.35 21.94
CA VAL A 187 0.76 14.64 22.27
C VAL A 187 -0.37 15.59 22.66
N VAL A 188 -0.38 16.03 23.91
CA VAL A 188 -1.41 16.91 24.47
C VAL A 188 -0.96 18.37 24.57
N ASP A 189 0.35 18.64 24.60
CA ASP A 189 0.92 19.97 24.56
C ASP A 189 2.07 20.04 23.53
N GLN A 190 1.95 20.96 22.58
CA GLN A 190 2.97 21.27 21.58
C GLN A 190 3.56 22.68 21.77
N SER A 191 3.20 23.38 22.87
CA SER A 191 3.44 24.81 23.02
C SER A 191 4.86 25.16 23.42
N ALA A 192 5.70 24.18 23.73
CA ALA A 192 7.03 24.42 24.26
C ALA A 192 8.05 23.41 23.75
N GLU A 193 9.27 23.58 24.20
CA GLU A 193 10.41 22.70 24.01
C GLU A 193 10.21 21.28 24.59
N VAL A 194 9.04 20.98 25.16
CA VAL A 194 8.68 19.69 25.76
C VAL A 194 7.39 19.20 25.17
N PHE A 195 7.45 17.99 24.58
CA PHE A 195 6.25 17.24 24.21
C PHE A 195 5.70 16.55 25.48
N ASP A 196 4.48 16.88 25.84
CA ASP A 196 3.76 16.17 26.89
C ASP A 196 2.78 15.17 26.25
N PHE A 197 2.76 13.95 26.80
CA PHE A 197 1.92 12.84 26.32
C PHE A 197 0.89 12.49 27.38
N GLY A 198 -0.35 12.36 26.97
CA GLY A 198 -1.43 11.99 27.87
C GLY A 198 -2.65 11.46 27.11
N PRO A 199 -3.66 10.95 27.86
CA PRO A 199 -4.91 10.52 27.25
C PRO A 199 -5.60 11.70 26.58
N THR A 200 -6.07 11.49 25.35
CA THR A 200 -6.77 12.53 24.60
C THR A 200 -8.26 12.57 24.93
N ASN A 201 -8.87 13.75 24.91
CA ASN A 201 -10.31 13.93 25.00
C ASN A 201 -11.05 13.75 23.66
N CYS A 202 -10.33 13.45 22.58
CA CYS A 202 -10.91 13.22 21.25
C CYS A 202 -11.47 11.81 21.14
N ALA A 203 -12.79 11.68 21.10
CA ALA A 203 -13.49 10.39 21.06
C ALA A 203 -13.10 9.48 19.86
N SER A 204 -12.59 10.07 18.77
CA SER A 204 -12.15 9.33 17.60
C SER A 204 -10.65 9.01 17.57
N ALA A 205 -9.88 9.45 18.57
CA ALA A 205 -8.43 9.31 18.54
C ALA A 205 -7.95 7.84 18.56
N ASN A 206 -8.72 6.97 19.22
CA ASN A 206 -8.40 5.54 19.32
C ASN A 206 -9.13 4.70 18.26
N GLN A 207 -10.03 5.30 17.50
CA GLN A 207 -10.71 4.60 16.41
C GLN A 207 -9.73 4.34 15.26
N TYR A 208 -9.84 3.16 14.64
CA TYR A 208 -9.13 2.91 13.39
C TYR A 208 -9.61 3.96 12.36
N LYS A 209 -8.76 4.60 11.74
CA LYS A 209 -7.35 4.43 11.31
C LYS A 209 -6.31 5.24 12.15
N TYR A 210 -6.66 5.73 13.32
CA TYR A 210 -5.77 6.52 14.21
C TYR A 210 -5.34 5.74 15.45
N GLY A 211 -6.09 4.75 15.85
CA GLY A 211 -5.81 3.83 16.94
C GLY A 211 -6.36 2.45 16.63
N LEU A 212 -6.48 1.60 17.63
CA LEU A 212 -6.79 0.18 17.46
C LEU A 212 -8.26 -0.19 17.73
N ASP A 213 -9.12 0.77 18.07
CA ASP A 213 -10.55 0.51 18.25
C ASP A 213 -11.26 0.39 16.90
N ASN A 214 -12.17 -0.58 16.78
CA ASN A 214 -12.97 -0.80 15.56
C ASN A 214 -12.11 -0.94 14.29
N LEU A 215 -11.19 -1.86 14.33
CA LEU A 215 -10.36 -2.24 13.17
C LEU A 215 -11.26 -2.61 11.98
N ASN A 216 -10.77 -2.44 10.76
CA ASN A 216 -11.47 -2.98 9.60
C ASN A 216 -11.31 -4.50 9.52
N GLN A 217 -12.12 -5.15 8.68
CA GLN A 217 -12.16 -6.61 8.57
C GLN A 217 -10.76 -7.22 8.32
N TYR A 218 -9.94 -6.62 7.46
CA TYR A 218 -8.61 -7.13 7.16
C TYR A 218 -7.72 -7.12 8.42
N MET A 219 -7.71 -6.02 9.16
CA MET A 219 -6.90 -5.86 10.38
C MET A 219 -7.40 -6.73 11.53
N GLU A 220 -8.72 -6.99 11.62
CA GLU A 220 -9.28 -7.92 12.60
C GLU A 220 -8.88 -9.36 12.32
N GLU A 221 -8.88 -9.77 11.04
CA GLU A 221 -8.54 -11.13 10.62
C GLU A 221 -7.05 -11.45 10.76
N THR A 222 -6.17 -10.46 10.57
CA THR A 222 -4.71 -10.67 10.66
C THR A 222 -4.18 -10.53 12.08
N GLY A 223 -4.85 -9.74 12.90
CA GLY A 223 -4.29 -9.24 14.14
C GLY A 223 -3.27 -8.11 13.89
N VAL A 224 -3.24 -7.13 14.78
CA VAL A 224 -2.20 -6.10 14.76
C VAL A 224 -0.98 -6.64 15.49
N VAL A 225 0.18 -6.58 14.84
CA VAL A 225 1.44 -6.90 15.50
C VAL A 225 1.74 -5.76 16.48
N ALA A 226 1.47 -6.00 17.76
CA ALA A 226 1.75 -5.07 18.85
C ALA A 226 3.11 -5.38 19.48
#